data_6488c27517bd0f8121e5e117ce07e628
#
_entry.id   6488c27517bd0f8121e5e117ce07e628
#
_cell.length_a   1.000
_cell.length_b   1.000
_cell.length_c   1.000
_cell.angle_alpha   90.00
_cell.angle_beta   90.00
_cell.angle_gamma   90.00
#
_symmetry.space_group_name_H-M   'P 1'
#
loop_
_entity.id
_entity.type
_entity.pdbx_description
1 polymer ?
#
loop_
_entity_poly.entity_id
_entity_poly.type
_entity_poly.pdbx_seq_one_letter_code
_entity_poly.pdbx_strand_id
1 'polypeptide(L)'
;MGSQSDWPTMKGAAEILDELGIPYEARIVSAHRTPDRLWSYGKEAAGRGLKVIIAGAGGAAHLPGMMASKTWVPVIGVPVQTRALSGVDS
;
A
#
# COMPACT_ATOMS: atom_id res chain seq x y z
N MET A 1 -3.22 0.54 -0.94
CA MET A 1 -3.49 1.99 -0.83
C MET A 1 -4.61 2.26 0.16
N GLY A 2 -4.55 3.39 0.83
CA GLY A 2 -5.50 3.72 1.89
C GLY A 2 -6.83 4.27 1.40
N SER A 3 -6.90 4.70 0.15
CA SER A 3 -8.09 5.34 -0.41
C SER A 3 -8.09 5.18 -1.92
N GLN A 4 -9.28 5.18 -2.51
CA GLN A 4 -9.41 5.15 -3.96
C GLN A 4 -8.77 6.38 -4.61
N SER A 5 -8.71 7.50 -3.89
CA SER A 5 -8.06 8.71 -4.39
C SER A 5 -6.55 8.56 -4.58
N ASP A 6 -5.95 7.52 -4.02
CA ASP A 6 -4.51 7.24 -4.22
C ASP A 6 -4.24 6.50 -5.54
N TRP A 7 -5.27 5.99 -6.19
CA TRP A 7 -5.11 5.17 -7.39
C TRP A 7 -4.37 5.86 -8.53
N PRO A 8 -4.61 7.15 -8.85
CA PRO A 8 -3.85 7.80 -9.92
C PRO A 8 -2.33 7.71 -9.74
N THR A 9 -1.85 7.76 -8.48
CA THR A 9 -0.43 7.58 -8.18
C THR A 9 -0.03 6.12 -8.26
N MET A 10 -0.82 5.24 -7.64
CA MET A 10 -0.51 3.80 -7.58
C MET A 10 -0.65 3.10 -8.91
N LYS A 11 -1.43 3.66 -9.82
CA LYS A 11 -1.62 3.12 -11.17
C LYS A 11 -0.30 2.98 -11.93
N GLY A 12 0.65 3.89 -11.66
CA GLY A 12 1.98 3.81 -12.28
C GLY A 12 2.69 2.51 -11.95
N ALA A 13 2.60 2.06 -10.69
CA ALA A 13 3.20 0.79 -10.28
C ALA A 13 2.50 -0.39 -10.96
N ALA A 14 1.17 -0.34 -11.06
CA ALA A 14 0.39 -1.38 -11.72
C ALA A 14 0.76 -1.52 -13.19
N GLU A 15 0.94 -0.40 -13.89
CA GLU A 15 1.31 -0.39 -15.31
C GLU A 15 2.68 -1.03 -15.52
N ILE A 16 3.64 -0.74 -14.65
CA ILE A 16 4.99 -1.33 -14.75
C ILE A 16 4.93 -2.83 -14.48
N LEU A 17 4.15 -3.26 -13.50
CA LEU A 17 3.99 -4.67 -13.20
C LEU A 17 3.35 -5.42 -14.38
N ASP A 18 2.38 -4.80 -15.05
CA ASP A 18 1.78 -5.36 -16.24
C ASP A 18 2.80 -5.51 -17.39
N GLU A 19 3.63 -4.49 -17.61
CA GLU A 19 4.69 -4.54 -18.63
C GLU A 19 5.67 -5.67 -18.37
N LEU A 20 6.01 -5.89 -17.07
CA LEU A 20 6.95 -6.93 -16.69
C LEU A 20 6.33 -8.33 -16.60
N GLY A 21 5.01 -8.42 -16.80
CA GLY A 21 4.31 -9.69 -16.68
C GLY A 21 4.22 -10.23 -15.27
N ILE A 22 4.30 -9.35 -14.26
CA ILE A 22 4.23 -9.73 -12.85
C ILE A 22 2.79 -9.64 -12.37
N PRO A 23 2.18 -10.75 -11.90
CA PRO A 23 0.83 -10.71 -11.35
C PRO A 23 0.76 -9.86 -10.10
N TYR A 24 -0.32 -9.09 -9.96
CA TYR A 24 -0.54 -8.28 -8.77
C TYR A 24 -2.03 -8.19 -8.45
N GLU A 25 -2.34 -7.70 -7.25
CA GLU A 25 -3.69 -7.31 -6.88
C GLU A 25 -3.65 -5.90 -6.28
N ALA A 26 -4.74 -5.15 -6.43
CA ALA A 26 -4.88 -3.82 -5.87
C ALA A 26 -6.03 -3.83 -4.86
N ARG A 27 -5.77 -3.38 -3.63
CA ARG A 27 -6.73 -3.36 -2.54
C ARG A 27 -6.72 -2.02 -1.83
N ILE A 28 -7.88 -1.61 -1.34
CA ILE A 28 -8.00 -0.44 -0.48
C ILE A 28 -8.02 -0.92 0.96
N VAL A 29 -6.96 -0.55 1.70
CA VAL A 29 -6.79 -0.90 3.12
C VAL A 29 -6.32 0.35 3.83
N SER A 30 -7.15 0.88 4.73
CA SER A 30 -6.83 2.11 5.46
C SER A 30 -6.40 1.79 6.89
N ALA A 31 -5.25 2.35 7.30
CA ALA A 31 -4.76 2.18 8.66
C ALA A 31 -5.72 2.78 9.69
N HIS A 32 -6.41 3.85 9.34
CA HIS A 32 -7.29 4.57 10.27
C HIS A 32 -8.76 4.20 10.11
N ARG A 33 -9.22 3.92 8.89
CA ARG A 33 -10.64 3.62 8.62
C ARG A 33 -10.98 2.15 8.66
N THR A 34 -10.05 1.28 8.29
CA THR A 34 -10.26 -0.17 8.26
C THR A 34 -9.08 -0.91 8.91
N PRO A 35 -8.82 -0.66 10.22
CA PRO A 35 -7.67 -1.28 10.89
C PRO A 35 -7.74 -2.81 10.92
N ASP A 36 -8.94 -3.39 11.04
CA ASP A 36 -9.09 -4.84 11.04
C ASP A 36 -8.72 -5.45 9.69
N ARG A 37 -9.06 -4.78 8.59
CA ARG A 37 -8.66 -5.21 7.25
C ARG A 37 -7.15 -5.14 7.09
N LEU A 38 -6.52 -4.09 7.61
CA LEU A 38 -5.07 -3.95 7.63
C LEU A 38 -4.43 -5.14 8.35
N TRP A 39 -4.94 -5.45 9.53
CA TRP A 39 -4.44 -6.55 10.34
C TRP A 39 -4.54 -7.88 9.59
N SER A 40 -5.73 -8.19 9.08
CA SER A 40 -5.98 -9.44 8.35
C SER A 40 -5.11 -9.56 7.10
N TYR A 41 -5.00 -8.48 6.34
CA TYR A 41 -4.19 -8.46 5.13
C TYR A 41 -2.72 -8.74 5.45
N GLY A 42 -2.18 -8.08 6.47
CA GLY A 42 -0.79 -8.29 6.88
C GLY A 42 -0.54 -9.72 7.34
N LYS A 43 -1.43 -10.27 8.17
CA LYS A 43 -1.30 -11.62 8.67
C LYS A 43 -1.35 -12.68 7.57
N GLU A 44 -2.17 -12.48 6.57
CA GLU A 44 -2.42 -13.47 5.51
C GLU A 44 -1.46 -13.36 4.33
N ALA A 45 -0.75 -12.22 4.21
CA ALA A 45 0.05 -11.92 3.03
C ALA A 45 1.04 -13.02 2.65
N ALA A 46 1.86 -13.46 3.60
CA ALA A 46 2.87 -14.48 3.33
C ALA A 46 2.22 -15.83 2.97
N GLY A 47 1.15 -16.21 3.68
CA GLY A 47 0.43 -17.45 3.44
C GLY A 47 -0.27 -17.48 2.07
N ARG A 48 -0.62 -16.31 1.54
CA ARG A 48 -1.21 -16.17 0.21
C ARG A 48 -0.18 -16.15 -0.92
N GLY A 49 1.10 -16.23 -0.58
CA GLY A 49 2.16 -16.23 -1.57
C GLY A 49 2.57 -14.84 -2.06
N LEU A 50 2.17 -13.80 -1.38
CA LEU A 50 2.61 -12.45 -1.71
C LEU A 50 4.10 -12.30 -1.41
N LYS A 51 4.86 -11.74 -2.34
CA LYS A 51 6.30 -11.56 -2.22
C LYS A 51 6.70 -10.17 -1.75
N VAL A 52 5.92 -9.17 -2.12
CA VAL A 52 6.16 -7.76 -1.79
C VAL A 52 4.81 -7.06 -1.69
N ILE A 53 4.69 -6.14 -0.76
CA ILE A 53 3.53 -5.26 -0.65
C ILE A 53 4.00 -3.85 -0.96
N ILE A 54 3.31 -3.20 -1.91
CA ILE A 54 3.56 -1.80 -2.23
C ILE A 54 2.42 -1.00 -1.60
N ALA A 55 2.75 -0.18 -0.60
CA ALA A 55 1.76 0.54 0.18
C ALA A 55 1.86 2.04 -0.07
N GLY A 56 0.83 2.60 -0.69
CA GLY A 56 0.74 4.03 -0.97
C GLY A 56 -0.22 4.71 -0.03
N ALA A 57 0.20 5.84 0.53
CA ALA A 57 -0.65 6.63 1.41
C ALA A 57 -0.24 8.10 1.38
N GLY A 58 -1.24 8.97 1.55
CA GLY A 58 -1.01 10.41 1.67
C GLY A 58 -0.91 10.84 3.12
N GLY A 59 -0.65 12.13 3.33
CA GLY A 59 -0.51 12.69 4.67
C GLY A 59 0.67 12.06 5.41
N ALA A 60 0.49 11.75 6.68
CA ALA A 60 1.53 11.18 7.53
C ALA A 60 1.81 9.69 7.26
N ALA A 61 1.33 9.13 6.20
CA ALA A 61 1.62 7.80 5.64
C ALA A 61 1.83 6.67 6.67
N HIS A 62 0.89 6.49 7.57
CA HIS A 62 1.01 5.44 8.59
C HIS A 62 0.82 4.03 8.00
N LEU A 63 0.16 3.90 6.85
CA LEU A 63 -0.15 2.61 6.26
C LEU A 63 1.08 1.73 6.01
N PRO A 64 2.15 2.21 5.36
CA PRO A 64 3.31 1.34 5.11
C PRO A 64 3.94 0.81 6.39
N GLY A 65 4.14 1.67 7.39
CA GLY A 65 4.73 1.27 8.67
C GLY A 65 3.85 0.31 9.45
N MET A 66 2.55 0.59 9.51
CA MET A 66 1.60 -0.28 10.20
C MET A 66 1.47 -1.62 9.49
N MET A 67 1.45 -1.64 8.16
CA MET A 67 1.42 -2.88 7.40
C MET A 67 2.69 -3.69 7.66
N ALA A 68 3.85 -3.07 7.63
CA ALA A 68 5.12 -3.74 7.87
C ALA A 68 5.18 -4.39 9.26
N SER A 69 4.49 -3.82 10.25
CA SER A 69 4.43 -4.38 11.59
C SER A 69 3.57 -5.64 11.68
N LYS A 70 2.77 -5.94 10.66
CA LYS A 70 1.80 -7.04 10.66
C LYS A 70 2.15 -8.17 9.69
N THR A 71 3.28 -8.09 9.00
CA THR A 71 3.65 -9.07 7.99
C THR A 71 5.15 -9.31 7.94
N TRP A 72 5.54 -10.51 7.51
CA TRP A 72 6.94 -10.83 7.19
C TRP A 72 7.30 -10.50 5.75
N VAL A 73 6.31 -10.14 4.92
CA VAL A 73 6.52 -9.76 3.53
C VAL A 73 7.12 -8.35 3.48
N PRO A 74 8.17 -8.10 2.66
CA PRO A 74 8.71 -6.76 2.51
C PRO A 74 7.65 -5.76 2.06
N VAL A 75 7.64 -4.58 2.67
CA VAL A 75 6.69 -3.50 2.36
C VAL A 75 7.45 -2.31 1.82
N ILE A 76 7.08 -1.85 0.63
CA ILE A 76 7.64 -0.66 0.01
C ILE A 76 6.63 0.46 0.15
N GLY A 77 7.01 1.52 0.85
CA GLY A 77 6.14 2.68 1.04
C GLY A 77 6.23 3.63 -0.15
N VAL A 78 5.09 4.09 -0.63
CA VAL A 78 5.00 5.09 -1.70
C VAL A 78 4.31 6.33 -1.14
N PRO A 79 5.02 7.46 -1.01
CA PRO A 79 4.39 8.71 -0.57
C PRO A 79 3.49 9.24 -1.68
N VAL A 80 2.20 9.44 -1.33
CA VAL A 80 1.24 10.00 -2.26
C VAL A 80 1.12 11.50 -1.99
N GLN A 81 1.26 12.30 -3.04
CA GLN A 81 1.22 13.75 -2.94
C GLN A 81 -0.11 14.23 -2.36
N THR A 82 -0.03 15.14 -1.40
CA THR A 82 -1.19 15.77 -0.78
C THR A 82 -1.17 17.27 -1.06
N ARG A 83 -2.32 17.92 -0.84
CA ARG A 83 -2.39 19.37 -0.97
C ARG A 83 -1.52 20.10 0.03
N ALA A 84 -1.40 19.55 1.24
CA ALA A 84 -0.72 20.23 2.34
C ALA A 84 0.79 20.21 2.19
N LEU A 85 1.38 19.04 1.90
CA LEU A 85 2.83 18.86 1.97
C LEU A 85 3.42 18.21 0.71
N SER A 86 2.64 18.09 -0.35
CA SER A 86 3.08 17.54 -1.64
C SER A 86 3.77 16.18 -1.49
N GLY A 87 3.32 15.38 -0.54
CA GLY A 87 3.85 14.04 -0.32
C GLY A 87 5.02 13.96 0.66
N VAL A 88 5.50 15.09 1.18
CA VAL A 88 6.68 15.11 2.06
C VAL A 88 6.46 14.33 3.35
N ASP A 89 5.26 14.37 3.89
CA ASP A 89 4.91 13.68 5.14
C ASP A 89 4.24 12.32 4.92
N SER A 90 4.23 11.87 3.71
CA SER A 90 3.55 10.62 3.34
C SER A 90 4.35 9.37 3.70
#